data_b0dd5eed4361bad121accc4f5a783cca
#
_entry.id   b0dd5eed4361bad121accc4f5a783cca
#
_cell.length_a   1.000
_cell.length_b   1.000
_cell.length_c   1.000
_cell.angle_alpha   90.00
_cell.angle_beta   90.00
_cell.angle_gamma   90.00
#
_symmetry.space_group_name_H-M   'P 1'
#
loop_
_entity.id
_entity.type
_entity.pdbx_description
1 polymer ?
#
loop_
_entity_poly.entity_id
_entity_poly.type
_entity_poly.pdbx_seq_one_letter_code
_entity_poly.pdbx_strand_id
1 'polypeptide(L)'
;ILQIVPMDVSVLTGAQRTFVGMSKFSLTAIPFFILAGNLMNQGGIAKRLVDFVLALLGKLPGALLVTNVGANALFGAISGSASAAAAAVGSMVREGEDEQGYDKAVCAATNGASAPSGLLIPPSNALITYSLVSGGTSVAALFLAGYIPGLLWTVCCIVVAVIIAKKKGYQGTPGKFDWKNLFTATMRAIPAPVSYTHLRAHE
;
A
#
# COMPACT_ATOMS: atom_id res chain seq x y z
N ILE A 1 33.91 15.31 -9.30
CA ILE A 1 34.57 14.00 -9.11
C ILE A 1 35.26 13.59 -10.42
N LEU A 2 34.59 13.67 -11.57
CA LEU A 2 35.17 13.31 -12.90
C LEU A 2 36.36 14.16 -13.33
N GLN A 3 36.61 15.32 -12.71
CA GLN A 3 37.78 16.17 -12.99
C GLN A 3 39.01 15.79 -12.16
N ILE A 4 38.87 14.96 -11.12
CA ILE A 4 39.95 14.63 -10.18
C ILE A 4 40.41 13.18 -10.37
N VAL A 5 39.56 12.31 -10.90
CA VAL A 5 39.84 10.87 -11.11
C VAL A 5 39.94 10.58 -12.61
N PRO A 6 40.93 9.81 -13.08
CA PRO A 6 41.02 9.40 -14.48
C PRO A 6 39.73 8.74 -14.96
N MET A 7 39.32 9.04 -16.19
CA MET A 7 37.99 8.68 -16.71
C MET A 7 37.82 7.17 -16.81
N ASP A 8 38.83 6.43 -17.16
CA ASP A 8 38.90 4.97 -17.21
C ASP A 8 38.65 4.33 -15.84
N VAL A 9 39.26 4.86 -14.77
CA VAL A 9 39.07 4.41 -13.40
C VAL A 9 37.65 4.72 -12.91
N SER A 10 37.13 5.88 -13.27
CA SER A 10 35.76 6.30 -12.89
C SER A 10 34.71 5.42 -13.56
N VAL A 11 34.88 5.13 -14.86
CA VAL A 11 33.96 4.25 -15.62
C VAL A 11 34.02 2.82 -15.11
N LEU A 12 35.22 2.27 -14.89
CA LEU A 12 35.39 0.91 -14.37
C LEU A 12 34.77 0.76 -12.96
N THR A 13 35.05 1.72 -12.09
CA THR A 13 34.50 1.74 -10.72
C THR A 13 32.98 1.87 -10.75
N GLY A 14 32.44 2.71 -11.64
CA GLY A 14 31.01 2.85 -11.86
C GLY A 14 30.36 1.54 -12.31
N ALA A 15 30.96 0.88 -13.31
CA ALA A 15 30.50 -0.39 -13.81
C ALA A 15 30.52 -1.50 -12.73
N GLN A 16 31.63 -1.60 -11.99
CA GLN A 16 31.77 -2.57 -10.89
C GLN A 16 30.75 -2.31 -9.77
N ARG A 17 30.55 -1.06 -9.35
CA ARG A 17 29.57 -0.71 -8.32
C ARG A 17 28.15 -1.02 -8.77
N THR A 18 27.83 -0.75 -10.02
CA THR A 18 26.52 -1.08 -10.61
C THR A 18 26.31 -2.59 -10.63
N PHE A 19 27.27 -3.36 -11.11
CA PHE A 19 27.19 -4.81 -11.15
C PHE A 19 27.04 -5.43 -9.76
N VAL A 20 27.88 -5.04 -8.81
CA VAL A 20 27.81 -5.50 -7.42
C VAL A 20 26.49 -5.10 -6.75
N GLY A 21 26.00 -3.89 -7.05
CA GLY A 21 24.68 -3.42 -6.58
C GLY A 21 23.54 -4.29 -7.10
N MET A 22 23.55 -4.61 -8.40
CA MET A 22 22.52 -5.43 -9.05
C MET A 22 22.59 -6.91 -8.65
N SER A 23 23.75 -7.41 -8.25
CA SER A 23 23.97 -8.82 -7.85
C SER A 23 23.57 -9.11 -6.41
N LYS A 24 23.07 -8.14 -5.65
CA LYS A 24 22.61 -8.37 -4.28
C LYS A 24 21.32 -9.19 -4.29
N PHE A 25 21.35 -10.33 -3.58
CA PHE A 25 20.21 -11.26 -3.43
C PHE A 25 18.92 -10.56 -2.99
N SER A 26 19.02 -9.60 -2.08
CA SER A 26 17.85 -8.85 -1.60
C SER A 26 17.10 -8.07 -2.70
N LEU A 27 17.76 -7.71 -3.82
CA LEU A 27 17.09 -7.07 -4.97
C LEU A 27 16.20 -8.06 -5.73
N THR A 28 16.51 -9.35 -5.68
CA THR A 28 15.69 -10.38 -6.32
C THR A 28 14.30 -10.47 -5.69
N ALA A 29 14.16 -10.08 -4.41
CA ALA A 29 12.86 -10.04 -3.74
C ALA A 29 11.87 -9.04 -4.39
N ILE A 30 12.36 -7.91 -4.95
CA ILE A 30 11.50 -6.86 -5.51
C ILE A 30 10.62 -7.38 -6.67
N PRO A 31 11.15 -8.05 -7.72
CA PRO A 31 10.34 -8.63 -8.79
C PRO A 31 9.29 -9.64 -8.28
N PHE A 32 9.66 -10.46 -7.30
CA PHE A 32 8.71 -11.42 -6.72
C PHE A 32 7.59 -10.73 -5.94
N PHE A 33 7.89 -9.66 -5.20
CA PHE A 33 6.85 -8.85 -4.54
C PHE A 33 5.91 -8.19 -5.55
N ILE A 34 6.43 -7.66 -6.66
CA ILE A 34 5.63 -7.06 -7.72
C ILE A 34 4.75 -8.14 -8.38
N LEU A 35 5.31 -9.31 -8.68
CA LEU A 35 4.57 -10.43 -9.26
C LEU A 35 3.47 -10.89 -8.30
N ALA A 36 3.80 -11.11 -7.03
CA ALA A 36 2.82 -11.49 -6.02
C ALA A 36 1.68 -10.46 -5.91
N GLY A 37 2.00 -9.15 -5.84
CA GLY A 37 1.01 -8.08 -5.81
C GLY A 37 0.08 -8.10 -7.04
N ASN A 38 0.62 -8.34 -8.24
CA ASN A 38 -0.17 -8.44 -9.47
C ASN A 38 -1.07 -9.67 -9.49
N LEU A 39 -0.56 -10.83 -9.10
CA LEU A 39 -1.34 -12.07 -9.02
C LEU A 39 -2.48 -11.93 -7.98
N MET A 40 -2.19 -11.30 -6.86
CA MET A 40 -3.19 -11.04 -5.81
C MET A 40 -4.28 -10.08 -6.30
N ASN A 41 -3.93 -9.06 -7.07
CA ASN A 41 -4.90 -8.15 -7.65
C ASN A 41 -5.83 -8.88 -8.63
N GLN A 42 -5.27 -9.72 -9.53
CA GLN A 42 -6.07 -10.56 -10.44
C GLN A 42 -6.90 -11.61 -9.69
N GLY A 43 -6.42 -12.10 -8.55
CA GLY A 43 -7.14 -13.03 -7.67
C GLY A 43 -8.31 -12.40 -6.88
N GLY A 44 -8.63 -11.12 -7.10
CA GLY A 44 -9.73 -10.42 -6.44
C GLY A 44 -9.49 -10.11 -4.96
N ILE A 45 -8.25 -10.17 -4.50
CA ILE A 45 -7.88 -9.87 -3.11
C ILE A 45 -8.15 -8.40 -2.79
N ALA A 46 -7.84 -7.49 -3.71
CA ALA A 46 -8.10 -6.07 -3.53
C ALA A 46 -9.59 -5.81 -3.25
N LYS A 47 -10.50 -6.48 -3.99
CA LYS A 47 -11.95 -6.37 -3.74
C LYS A 47 -12.32 -6.84 -2.32
N ARG A 48 -11.78 -7.96 -1.87
CA ARG A 48 -12.05 -8.48 -0.53
C ARG A 48 -11.56 -7.55 0.58
N LEU A 49 -10.43 -6.87 0.36
CA LEU A 49 -9.91 -5.87 1.29
C LEU A 49 -10.77 -4.60 1.30
N VAL A 50 -11.23 -4.15 0.14
CA VAL A 50 -12.18 -3.02 0.04
C VAL A 50 -13.48 -3.37 0.77
N ASP A 51 -14.07 -4.54 0.53
CA ASP A 51 -15.28 -5.01 1.19
C ASP A 51 -15.11 -5.10 2.72
N PHE A 52 -13.96 -5.60 3.18
CA PHE A 52 -13.62 -5.67 4.60
C PHE A 52 -13.54 -4.29 5.25
N VAL A 53 -12.80 -3.35 4.63
CA VAL A 53 -12.67 -1.98 5.15
C VAL A 53 -14.01 -1.26 5.12
N LEU A 54 -14.81 -1.45 4.07
CA LEU A 54 -16.16 -0.90 3.99
C LEU A 54 -17.07 -1.44 5.09
N ALA A 55 -16.99 -2.73 5.41
CA ALA A 55 -17.74 -3.32 6.51
C ALA A 55 -17.30 -2.76 7.87
N LEU A 56 -16.00 -2.46 8.04
CA LEU A 56 -15.42 -1.97 9.28
C LEU A 56 -15.65 -0.45 9.47
N LEU A 57 -15.35 0.35 8.46
CA LEU A 57 -15.28 1.81 8.54
C LEU A 57 -16.40 2.52 7.76
N GLY A 58 -17.21 1.80 7.00
CA GLY A 58 -18.24 2.38 6.12
C GLY A 58 -19.35 3.13 6.83
N LYS A 59 -19.42 3.10 8.15
CA LYS A 59 -20.36 3.92 8.94
C LYS A 59 -19.89 5.35 9.15
N LEU A 60 -18.62 5.61 8.92
CA LEU A 60 -18.08 6.97 9.01
C LEU A 60 -18.60 7.83 7.84
N PRO A 61 -18.74 9.15 8.06
CA PRO A 61 -19.05 10.06 6.96
C PRO A 61 -18.02 9.93 5.85
N GLY A 62 -18.50 9.87 4.59
CA GLY A 62 -17.65 9.61 3.44
C GLY A 62 -17.14 8.17 3.39
N ALA A 63 -18.04 7.22 3.59
CA ALA A 63 -17.74 5.78 3.63
C ALA A 63 -16.75 5.32 2.57
N LEU A 64 -16.90 5.77 1.32
CA LEU A 64 -16.03 5.35 0.22
C LEU A 64 -14.64 6.02 0.27
N LEU A 65 -14.54 7.29 0.69
CA LEU A 65 -13.24 7.96 0.89
C LEU A 65 -12.44 7.27 2.00
N VAL A 66 -13.09 6.98 3.13
CA VAL A 66 -12.45 6.28 4.26
C VAL A 66 -12.07 4.86 3.87
N THR A 67 -12.92 4.19 3.10
CA THR A 67 -12.63 2.85 2.56
C THR A 67 -11.44 2.87 1.63
N ASN A 68 -11.33 3.88 0.76
CA ASN A 68 -10.18 4.07 -0.12
C ASN A 68 -8.88 4.17 0.69
N VAL A 69 -8.86 5.01 1.73
CA VAL A 69 -7.67 5.16 2.61
C VAL A 69 -7.30 3.84 3.30
N GLY A 70 -8.26 3.20 3.95
CA GLY A 70 -8.01 1.95 4.67
C GLY A 70 -7.60 0.79 3.74
N ALA A 71 -8.24 0.68 2.58
CA ALA A 71 -7.92 -0.34 1.60
C ALA A 71 -6.53 -0.12 0.97
N ASN A 72 -6.12 1.14 0.70
CA ASN A 72 -4.77 1.47 0.25
C ASN A 72 -3.72 1.05 1.29
N ALA A 73 -3.96 1.30 2.58
CA ALA A 73 -3.06 0.88 3.64
C ALA A 73 -2.92 -0.64 3.70
N LEU A 74 -4.03 -1.38 3.67
CA LEU A 74 -4.00 -2.85 3.73
C LEU A 74 -3.43 -3.49 2.46
N PHE A 75 -3.88 -3.06 1.29
CA PHE A 75 -3.36 -3.59 0.03
C PHE A 75 -1.89 -3.22 -0.17
N GLY A 76 -1.53 -1.99 0.19
CA GLY A 76 -0.15 -1.52 0.13
C GLY A 76 0.77 -2.31 1.06
N ALA A 77 0.32 -2.60 2.29
CA ALA A 77 1.04 -3.46 3.24
C ALA A 77 1.27 -4.90 2.73
N ILE A 78 0.50 -5.35 1.76
CA ILE A 78 0.69 -6.67 1.14
C ILE A 78 1.55 -6.57 -0.12
N SER A 79 1.27 -5.58 -1.00
CA SER A 79 1.97 -5.41 -2.28
C SER A 79 3.33 -4.72 -2.15
N GLY A 80 3.54 -3.97 -1.06
CA GLY A 80 4.75 -3.15 -0.85
C GLY A 80 4.91 -1.99 -1.83
N SER A 81 3.83 -1.62 -2.56
CA SER A 81 3.86 -0.63 -3.65
C SER A 81 2.69 0.33 -3.57
N ALA A 82 2.97 1.63 -3.42
CA ALA A 82 1.95 2.68 -3.41
C ALA A 82 1.20 2.79 -4.75
N SER A 83 1.93 2.70 -5.87
CA SER A 83 1.32 2.79 -7.20
C SER A 83 0.38 1.62 -7.49
N ALA A 84 0.75 0.40 -7.09
CA ALA A 84 -0.10 -0.76 -7.21
C ALA A 84 -1.36 -0.64 -6.34
N ALA A 85 -1.21 -0.14 -5.10
CA ALA A 85 -2.33 0.10 -4.21
C ALA A 85 -3.29 1.14 -4.78
N ALA A 86 -2.77 2.30 -5.20
CA ALA A 86 -3.59 3.36 -5.80
C ALA A 86 -4.36 2.90 -7.04
N ALA A 87 -3.71 2.13 -7.92
CA ALA A 87 -4.34 1.60 -9.13
C ALA A 87 -5.44 0.58 -8.81
N ALA A 88 -5.13 -0.40 -7.93
CA ALA A 88 -6.07 -1.46 -7.59
C ALA A 88 -7.27 -0.94 -6.81
N VAL A 89 -7.03 -0.24 -5.71
CA VAL A 89 -8.09 0.27 -4.83
C VAL A 89 -8.88 1.37 -5.52
N GLY A 90 -8.18 2.34 -6.17
CA GLY A 90 -8.83 3.45 -6.87
C GLY A 90 -9.78 2.97 -7.97
N SER A 91 -9.41 1.94 -8.73
CA SER A 91 -10.29 1.39 -9.77
C SER A 91 -11.56 0.73 -9.20
N MET A 92 -11.46 0.11 -8.02
CA MET A 92 -12.57 -0.60 -7.39
C MET A 92 -13.56 0.30 -6.67
N VAL A 93 -13.07 1.38 -6.06
CA VAL A 93 -13.93 2.30 -5.30
C VAL A 93 -14.60 3.32 -6.21
N ARG A 94 -14.00 3.59 -7.38
CA ARG A 94 -14.43 4.64 -8.31
C ARG A 94 -15.89 4.53 -8.75
N GLU A 95 -16.35 3.33 -9.08
CA GLU A 95 -17.73 3.14 -9.55
C GLU A 95 -18.72 3.57 -8.48
N GLY A 96 -18.53 3.13 -7.23
CA GLY A 96 -19.36 3.53 -6.11
C GLY A 96 -19.23 5.02 -5.75
N GLU A 97 -18.07 5.64 -5.94
CA GLU A 97 -17.85 7.08 -5.75
C GLU A 97 -18.63 7.90 -6.79
N ASP A 98 -18.59 7.47 -8.06
CA ASP A 98 -19.33 8.10 -9.16
C ASP A 98 -20.86 7.94 -8.97
N GLU A 99 -21.35 6.75 -8.56
CA GLU A 99 -22.78 6.49 -8.30
C GLU A 99 -23.32 7.32 -7.12
N GLN A 100 -22.51 7.53 -6.08
CA GLN A 100 -22.90 8.33 -4.91
C GLN A 100 -22.64 9.84 -5.11
N GLY A 101 -22.20 10.27 -6.30
CA GLY A 101 -22.01 11.67 -6.64
C GLY A 101 -20.83 12.33 -5.92
N TYR A 102 -19.79 11.57 -5.58
CA TYR A 102 -18.59 12.14 -4.98
C TYR A 102 -17.80 12.97 -6.00
N ASP A 103 -17.19 14.05 -5.53
CA ASP A 103 -16.34 14.89 -6.36
C ASP A 103 -15.08 14.14 -6.80
N LYS A 104 -14.91 13.97 -8.11
CA LYS A 104 -13.80 13.22 -8.72
C LYS A 104 -12.42 13.74 -8.30
N ALA A 105 -12.28 15.06 -8.12
CA ALA A 105 -11.02 15.64 -7.68
C ALA A 105 -10.69 15.25 -6.24
N VAL A 106 -11.70 15.21 -5.36
CA VAL A 106 -11.54 14.78 -3.97
C VAL A 106 -11.21 13.28 -3.90
N CYS A 107 -11.89 12.44 -4.68
CA CYS A 107 -11.63 11.01 -4.75
C CYS A 107 -10.20 10.73 -5.24
N ALA A 108 -9.78 11.37 -6.32
CA ALA A 108 -8.42 11.23 -6.85
C ALA A 108 -7.36 11.73 -5.87
N ALA A 109 -7.58 12.87 -5.22
CA ALA A 109 -6.68 13.40 -4.21
C ALA A 109 -6.57 12.48 -2.99
N THR A 110 -7.70 11.93 -2.51
CA THR A 110 -7.73 10.98 -1.39
C THR A 110 -6.97 9.70 -1.72
N ASN A 111 -7.20 9.14 -2.91
CA ASN A 111 -6.50 7.95 -3.37
C ASN A 111 -4.98 8.18 -3.48
N GLY A 112 -4.57 9.29 -4.11
CA GLY A 112 -3.16 9.64 -4.24
C GLY A 112 -2.48 9.93 -2.90
N ALA A 113 -3.15 10.65 -2.00
CA ALA A 113 -2.60 10.97 -0.67
C ALA A 113 -2.52 9.75 0.26
N SER A 114 -3.41 8.77 0.13
CA SER A 114 -3.42 7.57 0.98
C SER A 114 -2.46 6.47 0.50
N ALA A 115 -2.17 6.41 -0.79
CA ALA A 115 -1.31 5.38 -1.38
C ALA A 115 0.09 5.25 -0.74
N PRO A 116 0.78 6.32 -0.30
CA PRO A 116 2.08 6.22 0.38
C PRO A 116 2.06 5.36 1.66
N SER A 117 0.90 5.17 2.30
CA SER A 117 0.79 4.24 3.44
C SER A 117 1.29 2.85 3.09
N GLY A 118 1.10 2.40 1.84
CA GLY A 118 1.59 1.11 1.34
C GLY A 118 3.11 1.03 1.15
N LEU A 119 3.83 2.15 1.16
CA LEU A 119 5.30 2.16 1.21
C LEU A 119 5.84 2.22 2.63
N LEU A 120 5.06 2.75 3.56
CA LEU A 120 5.46 2.92 4.95
C LEU A 120 5.18 1.67 5.77
N ILE A 121 4.01 1.04 5.56
CA ILE A 121 3.61 -0.19 6.28
C ILE A 121 4.33 -1.39 5.64
N PRO A 122 5.12 -2.15 6.41
CA PRO A 122 5.82 -3.32 5.90
C PRO A 122 4.88 -4.48 5.50
N PRO A 123 5.34 -5.32 4.52
CA PRO A 123 6.61 -5.25 3.78
C PRO A 123 6.63 -4.15 2.72
N SER A 124 7.75 -3.46 2.56
CA SER A 124 7.89 -2.31 1.67
C SER A 124 9.10 -2.44 0.75
N ASN A 125 8.87 -2.34 -0.55
CA ASN A 125 9.94 -2.34 -1.55
C ASN A 125 10.90 -1.14 -1.37
N ALA A 126 10.38 0.01 -0.94
CA ALA A 126 11.18 1.19 -0.67
C ALA A 126 12.15 0.98 0.50
N LEU A 127 11.70 0.37 1.60
CA LEU A 127 12.53 0.08 2.76
C LEU A 127 13.60 -0.97 2.45
N ILE A 128 13.29 -1.97 1.63
CA ILE A 128 14.27 -2.97 1.14
C ILE A 128 15.35 -2.25 0.30
N THR A 129 14.94 -1.42 -0.65
CA THR A 129 15.87 -0.67 -1.49
C THR A 129 16.74 0.27 -0.65
N TYR A 130 16.15 0.96 0.33
CA TYR A 130 16.89 1.82 1.26
C TYR A 130 17.96 1.02 2.05
N SER A 131 17.62 -0.15 2.57
CA SER A 131 18.57 -1.03 3.26
C SER A 131 19.80 -1.34 2.41
N LEU A 132 19.59 -1.57 1.11
CA LEU A 132 20.68 -1.89 0.17
C LEU A 132 21.58 -0.69 -0.13
N VAL A 133 20.98 0.49 -0.30
CA VAL A 133 21.71 1.73 -0.67
C VAL A 133 22.42 2.33 0.54
N SER A 134 21.83 2.21 1.75
CA SER A 134 22.37 2.77 2.99
C SER A 134 23.61 2.04 3.55
N GLY A 135 24.11 1.00 2.86
CA GLY A 135 25.29 0.25 3.31
C GLY A 135 25.01 -0.92 4.24
N GLY A 136 23.75 -1.41 4.29
CA GLY A 136 23.41 -2.63 5.00
C GLY A 136 22.62 -2.43 6.29
N THR A 137 21.87 -1.34 6.39
CA THR A 137 20.88 -1.16 7.48
C THR A 137 19.93 -2.36 7.51
N SER A 138 19.64 -2.88 8.70
CA SER A 138 18.77 -4.05 8.86
C SER A 138 17.38 -3.81 8.30
N VAL A 139 16.94 -4.65 7.35
CA VAL A 139 15.57 -4.63 6.79
C VAL A 139 14.51 -4.80 7.88
N ALA A 140 14.77 -5.72 8.84
CA ALA A 140 13.85 -5.95 9.95
C ALA A 140 13.69 -4.72 10.85
N ALA A 141 14.79 -4.01 11.14
CA ALA A 141 14.74 -2.77 11.91
C ALA A 141 13.96 -1.66 11.16
N LEU A 142 14.18 -1.53 9.84
CA LEU A 142 13.43 -0.59 9.01
C LEU A 142 11.93 -0.93 8.97
N PHE A 143 11.60 -2.20 8.89
CA PHE A 143 10.21 -2.64 8.91
C PHE A 143 9.53 -2.29 10.24
N LEU A 144 10.18 -2.60 11.37
CA LEU A 144 9.65 -2.23 12.68
C LEU A 144 9.47 -0.71 12.81
N ALA A 145 10.43 0.07 12.33
CA ALA A 145 10.34 1.53 12.34
C ALA A 145 9.23 2.09 11.42
N GLY A 146 8.90 1.38 10.34
CA GLY A 146 7.89 1.80 9.37
C GLY A 146 6.45 1.69 9.85
N TYR A 147 6.14 0.81 10.82
CA TYR A 147 4.77 0.61 11.31
C TYR A 147 4.16 1.87 11.90
N ILE A 148 4.87 2.54 12.80
CA ILE A 148 4.35 3.73 13.50
C ILE A 148 4.05 4.87 12.52
N PRO A 149 4.99 5.31 11.65
CA PRO A 149 4.71 6.34 10.66
C PRO A 149 3.60 5.94 9.68
N GLY A 150 3.58 4.68 9.24
CA GLY A 150 2.58 4.19 8.29
C GLY A 150 1.16 4.20 8.87
N LEU A 151 1.00 3.75 10.11
CA LEU A 151 -0.28 3.80 10.82
C LEU A 151 -0.71 5.25 11.09
N LEU A 152 0.23 6.10 11.54
CA LEU A 152 -0.04 7.51 11.78
C LEU A 152 -0.50 8.21 10.49
N TRP A 153 0.18 7.97 9.37
CA TRP A 153 -0.20 8.48 8.06
C TRP A 153 -1.62 8.06 7.68
N THR A 154 -1.92 6.78 7.83
CA THR A 154 -3.25 6.23 7.52
C THR A 154 -4.33 6.89 8.37
N VAL A 155 -4.11 7.02 9.69
CA VAL A 155 -5.06 7.66 10.60
C VAL A 155 -5.26 9.13 10.24
N CYS A 156 -4.18 9.87 9.96
CA CYS A 156 -4.29 11.28 9.52
C CYS A 156 -5.11 11.40 8.22
N CYS A 157 -4.86 10.53 7.24
CA CYS A 157 -5.64 10.52 5.99
C CYS A 157 -7.13 10.21 6.25
N ILE A 158 -7.45 9.27 7.14
CA ILE A 158 -8.84 8.97 7.54
C ILE A 158 -9.49 10.19 8.18
N VAL A 159 -8.81 10.86 9.10
CA VAL A 159 -9.34 12.05 9.76
C VAL A 159 -9.63 13.15 8.74
N VAL A 160 -8.71 13.42 7.83
CA VAL A 160 -8.90 14.42 6.77
C VAL A 160 -10.05 14.02 5.84
N ALA A 161 -10.13 12.75 5.43
CA ALA A 161 -11.23 12.24 4.60
C ALA A 161 -12.59 12.45 5.28
N VAL A 162 -12.71 12.16 6.58
CA VAL A 162 -13.95 12.39 7.36
C VAL A 162 -14.29 13.88 7.46
N ILE A 163 -13.30 14.75 7.66
CA ILE A 163 -13.53 16.21 7.71
C ILE A 163 -14.05 16.71 6.37
N ILE A 164 -13.43 16.30 5.26
CA ILE A 164 -13.87 16.68 3.90
C ILE A 164 -15.27 16.13 3.64
N ALA A 165 -15.53 14.87 4.00
CA ALA A 165 -16.82 14.24 3.83
C ALA A 165 -17.93 14.99 4.57
N LYS A 166 -17.71 15.41 5.82
CA LYS A 166 -18.66 16.21 6.57
C LYS A 166 -18.92 17.56 5.93
N LYS A 167 -17.89 18.24 5.42
CA LYS A 167 -18.03 19.54 4.74
C LYS A 167 -18.80 19.43 3.43
N LYS A 168 -18.63 18.32 2.69
CA LYS A 168 -19.33 18.08 1.42
C LYS A 168 -20.66 17.32 1.58
N GLY A 169 -21.05 16.95 2.80
CA GLY A 169 -22.31 16.25 3.09
C GLY A 169 -22.32 14.77 2.67
N TYR A 170 -21.15 14.16 2.47
CA TYR A 170 -21.09 12.74 2.11
C TYR A 170 -21.49 11.86 3.31
N GLN A 171 -22.43 10.97 3.08
CA GLN A 171 -23.00 10.12 4.11
C GLN A 171 -22.14 8.85 4.31
N GLY A 172 -22.30 8.22 5.46
CA GLY A 172 -21.86 6.85 5.69
C GLY A 172 -22.86 5.84 5.12
N THR A 173 -22.48 4.59 5.07
CA THR A 173 -23.37 3.49 4.63
C THR A 173 -24.61 3.43 5.55
N PRO A 174 -25.84 3.48 5.01
CA PRO A 174 -27.05 3.44 5.82
C PRO A 174 -27.20 2.12 6.59
N GLY A 175 -27.99 2.15 7.67
CA GLY A 175 -28.30 0.97 8.50
C GLY A 175 -27.43 0.83 9.75
N LYS A 176 -27.72 -0.19 10.57
CA LYS A 176 -26.95 -0.50 11.78
C LYS A 176 -25.64 -1.22 11.44
N PHE A 177 -24.66 -1.14 12.34
CA PHE A 177 -23.42 -1.91 12.22
C PHE A 177 -23.75 -3.41 12.27
N ASP A 178 -23.38 -4.14 11.23
CA ASP A 178 -23.69 -5.56 11.08
C ASP A 178 -22.45 -6.42 11.37
N TRP A 179 -22.38 -6.94 12.58
CA TRP A 179 -21.32 -7.85 13.02
C TRP A 179 -21.19 -9.10 12.15
N LYS A 180 -22.32 -9.59 11.61
CA LYS A 180 -22.34 -10.78 10.77
C LYS A 180 -21.69 -10.50 9.41
N ASN A 181 -21.96 -9.33 8.87
CA ASN A 181 -21.33 -8.87 7.62
C ASN A 181 -19.82 -8.63 7.81
N LEU A 182 -19.41 -7.98 8.92
CA LEU A 182 -18.00 -7.82 9.26
C LEU A 182 -17.29 -9.16 9.43
N PHE A 183 -17.90 -10.12 10.14
CA PHE A 183 -17.32 -11.45 10.32
C PHE A 183 -17.15 -12.17 8.98
N THR A 184 -18.17 -12.11 8.11
CA THR A 184 -18.11 -12.72 6.77
C THR A 184 -17.05 -12.04 5.88
N ALA A 185 -16.96 -10.71 5.91
CA ALA A 185 -15.95 -9.95 5.18
C ALA A 185 -14.52 -10.26 5.69
N THR A 186 -14.37 -10.37 7.02
CA THR A 186 -13.10 -10.77 7.65
C THR A 186 -12.67 -12.16 7.20
N MET A 187 -13.57 -13.17 7.26
CA MET A 187 -13.27 -14.53 6.83
C MET A 187 -12.91 -14.62 5.34
N ARG A 188 -13.49 -13.77 4.51
CA ARG A 188 -13.13 -13.68 3.08
C ARG A 188 -11.82 -12.95 2.83
N ALA A 189 -11.41 -12.05 3.73
CA ALA A 189 -10.15 -11.31 3.63
C ALA A 189 -8.95 -12.10 4.19
N ILE A 190 -9.14 -12.97 5.19
CA ILE A 190 -8.07 -13.78 5.83
C ILE A 190 -7.20 -14.58 4.84
N PRO A 191 -7.71 -15.19 3.76
CA PRO A 191 -6.85 -15.90 2.80
C PRO A 191 -5.79 -15.01 2.13
N ALA A 192 -6.01 -13.69 2.08
CA ALA A 192 -5.09 -12.75 1.45
C ALA A 192 -3.71 -12.68 2.17
N PRO A 193 -3.62 -12.36 3.47
CA PRO A 193 -2.35 -12.33 4.19
C PRO A 193 -1.77 -13.73 4.44
N VAL A 194 -2.62 -14.78 4.58
CA VAL A 194 -2.16 -16.16 4.83
C VAL A 194 -1.42 -16.75 3.64
N SER A 195 -1.87 -16.50 2.43
CA SER A 195 -1.17 -16.94 1.21
C SER A 195 0.22 -16.31 1.11
N TYR A 196 0.37 -15.07 1.58
CA TYR A 196 1.65 -14.36 1.59
C TYR A 196 2.63 -14.90 2.64
N THR A 197 2.16 -15.22 3.84
CA THR A 197 2.99 -15.80 4.90
C THR A 197 3.45 -17.22 4.57
N HIS A 198 2.64 -18.02 3.87
CA HIS A 198 3.04 -19.35 3.42
C HIS A 198 4.12 -19.33 2.34
N LEU A 199 4.08 -18.39 1.40
CA LEU A 199 5.13 -18.21 0.40
C LEU A 199 6.48 -17.84 1.04
N ARG A 200 6.45 -17.10 2.15
CA ARG A 200 7.66 -16.65 2.87
C ARG A 200 8.26 -17.72 3.79
N ALA A 201 7.46 -18.68 4.24
CA ALA A 201 7.94 -19.74 5.16
C ALA A 201 8.72 -20.84 4.45
N HIS A 202 8.75 -20.85 3.11
CA HIS A 202 9.46 -21.83 2.28
C HIS A 202 10.71 -21.25 1.60
N GLU A 203 11.11 -20.03 1.90
CA GLU A 203 12.39 -19.40 1.54
C GLU A 203 13.35 -19.34 2.75
#